data_a7aaf11e1c56e4d016303488befba6f1
#
_entry.id   a7aaf11e1c56e4d016303488befba6f1
#
_cell.length_a   1.000
_cell.length_b   1.000
_cell.length_c   1.000
_cell.angle_alpha   90.00
_cell.angle_beta   90.00
_cell.angle_gamma   90.00
#
_symmetry.space_group_name_H-M   'P 1'
#
loop_
_entity.id
_entity.type
_entity.pdbx_description
1 polymer ?
#
loop_
_entity_poly.entity_id
_entity_poly.type
_entity_poly.pdbx_seq_one_letter_code
_entity_poly.pdbx_strand_id
1 'polypeptide(L)'
;MKVIFVVQGEGRGHLTQALALKQQLLREGHEVVKVLVGKSKNREIPEFFKTQIESPVEMFLSPNFLPSKDNRRFNLLRSIGYNSLLIPSYLSSINFIRKQIEESGADIIINFYEVLCGITYSLFHFGIPEVCIAHQYLFLHPSFQMPKKYPLPESLLKLFTQITCIGASSKLALSIRDNSDTPVHGIKVVPPLLREEAKTVVRHHGDYIMGYILNAGFAEDVKAWHYKHPHTRLHFFWDKKDAPEELKIDDTLTFHRINDVKFLKYMAGCKAYATTAGFESVCEALYMGKPCMMIPAHVEQVCNAVDAEREMVGVMSSDFNIDKLKAFAHGYEEDVEFRMWENNAETRIMAAIENAYDDYYIKQSNTAYLLPHTMPTI
;
A
#
# COMPACT_ATOMS: atom_id res chain seq x y z
N MET A 1 9.00 0.65 22.34
CA MET A 1 7.72 1.39 22.22
C MET A 1 6.57 0.40 22.07
N LYS A 2 5.40 0.74 22.62
CA LYS A 2 4.13 0.10 22.32
C LYS A 2 3.48 0.83 21.16
N VAL A 3 3.10 0.11 20.13
CA VAL A 3 2.63 0.66 18.87
C VAL A 3 1.19 0.21 18.61
N ILE A 4 0.32 1.12 18.18
CA ILE A 4 -0.98 0.79 17.64
C ILE A 4 -0.99 1.02 16.13
N PHE A 5 -1.44 0.04 15.36
CA PHE A 5 -1.61 0.16 13.93
C PHE A 5 -3.05 0.52 13.57
N VAL A 6 -3.22 1.44 12.62
CA VAL A 6 -4.51 1.72 11.98
C VAL A 6 -4.32 1.53 10.48
N VAL A 7 -5.02 0.56 9.87
CA VAL A 7 -4.72 0.06 8.54
C VAL A 7 -5.94 0.17 7.62
N GLN A 8 -5.75 0.73 6.44
CA GLN A 8 -6.76 0.72 5.39
C GLN A 8 -6.88 -0.70 4.80
N GLY A 9 -8.04 -1.33 4.94
CA GLY A 9 -8.26 -2.75 4.65
C GLY A 9 -8.89 -3.08 3.28
N GLU A 10 -9.16 -2.08 2.42
CA GLU A 10 -9.77 -2.32 1.11
C GLU A 10 -8.84 -3.02 0.13
N GLY A 11 -7.55 -2.69 0.15
CA GLY A 11 -6.49 -3.35 -0.63
C GLY A 11 -5.70 -4.37 0.18
N ARG A 12 -4.91 -5.19 -0.50
CA ARG A 12 -3.95 -6.10 0.16
C ARG A 12 -2.65 -5.39 0.54
N GLY A 13 -2.28 -4.33 -0.18
CA GLY A 13 -1.01 -3.64 -0.05
C GLY A 13 -0.74 -3.12 1.37
N HIS A 14 -1.62 -2.27 1.92
CA HIS A 14 -1.43 -1.73 3.27
C HIS A 14 -1.42 -2.82 4.36
N LEU A 15 -2.19 -3.90 4.17
CA LEU A 15 -2.13 -5.07 5.06
C LEU A 15 -0.75 -5.75 5.00
N THR A 16 -0.18 -5.89 3.82
CA THR A 16 1.18 -6.43 3.62
C THR A 16 2.23 -5.51 4.22
N GLN A 17 2.12 -4.19 4.03
CA GLN A 17 3.00 -3.19 4.67
C GLN A 17 2.95 -3.29 6.20
N ALA A 18 1.76 -3.43 6.78
CA ALA A 18 1.60 -3.57 8.23
C ALA A 18 2.27 -4.85 8.78
N LEU A 19 2.18 -5.97 8.05
CA LEU A 19 2.88 -7.21 8.42
C LEU A 19 4.39 -7.03 8.36
N ALA A 20 4.91 -6.45 7.26
CA ALA A 20 6.35 -6.22 7.09
C ALA A 20 6.90 -5.29 8.18
N LEU A 21 6.21 -4.18 8.48
CA LEU A 21 6.64 -3.26 9.54
C LEU A 21 6.56 -3.92 10.93
N LYS A 22 5.54 -4.72 11.20
CA LYS A 22 5.45 -5.44 12.49
C LYS A 22 6.66 -6.32 12.72
N GLN A 23 7.10 -7.06 11.71
CA GLN A 23 8.28 -7.91 11.80
C GLN A 23 9.55 -7.09 12.13
N GLN A 24 9.72 -5.92 11.51
CA GLN A 24 10.83 -5.00 11.80
C GLN A 24 10.77 -4.49 13.24
N LEU A 25 9.59 -4.00 13.67
CA LEU A 25 9.38 -3.50 15.05
C LEU A 25 9.69 -4.56 16.11
N LEU A 26 9.29 -5.82 15.88
CA LEU A 26 9.57 -6.91 16.81
C LEU A 26 11.08 -7.22 16.92
N ARG A 27 11.82 -7.14 15.80
CA ARG A 27 13.30 -7.32 15.83
C ARG A 27 14.01 -6.26 16.67
N GLU A 28 13.48 -5.03 16.63
CA GLU A 28 14.00 -3.90 17.42
C GLU A 28 13.42 -3.84 18.86
N GLY A 29 12.70 -4.88 19.30
CA GLY A 29 12.16 -4.98 20.65
C GLY A 29 10.92 -4.13 20.92
N HIS A 30 10.22 -3.70 19.89
CA HIS A 30 8.96 -2.97 20.01
C HIS A 30 7.75 -3.92 19.95
N GLU A 31 6.61 -3.49 20.47
CA GLU A 31 5.39 -4.30 20.55
C GLU A 31 4.24 -3.64 19.77
N VAL A 32 3.58 -4.39 18.89
CA VAL A 32 2.32 -3.96 18.28
C VAL A 32 1.18 -4.47 19.16
N VAL A 33 0.69 -3.59 20.03
CA VAL A 33 -0.31 -3.93 21.07
C VAL A 33 -1.72 -4.13 20.51
N LYS A 34 -2.04 -3.48 19.38
CA LYS A 34 -3.35 -3.56 18.75
C LYS A 34 -3.28 -3.16 17.27
N VAL A 35 -4.16 -3.74 16.46
CA VAL A 35 -4.33 -3.40 15.05
C VAL A 35 -5.80 -3.09 14.78
N LEU A 36 -6.09 -1.89 14.30
CA LEU A 36 -7.41 -1.45 13.87
C LEU A 36 -7.47 -1.48 12.35
N VAL A 37 -8.46 -2.16 11.77
CA VAL A 37 -8.57 -2.27 10.30
C VAL A 37 -9.86 -1.61 9.82
N GLY A 38 -9.72 -0.54 9.05
CA GLY A 38 -10.82 0.12 8.38
C GLY A 38 -11.23 -0.64 7.11
N LYS A 39 -12.51 -1.01 7.00
CA LYS A 39 -13.01 -1.73 5.84
C LYS A 39 -14.45 -1.37 5.50
N SER A 40 -14.86 -1.55 4.25
CA SER A 40 -16.25 -1.47 3.85
C SER A 40 -17.05 -2.66 4.37
N LYS A 41 -18.39 -2.52 4.38
CA LYS A 41 -19.30 -3.52 4.94
C LYS A 41 -19.09 -4.93 4.35
N ASN A 42 -18.85 -5.03 3.04
CA ASN A 42 -18.77 -6.31 2.32
C ASN A 42 -17.33 -6.80 2.13
N ARG A 43 -16.34 -6.03 2.58
CA ARG A 43 -14.93 -6.44 2.48
C ARG A 43 -14.59 -7.44 3.58
N GLU A 44 -14.00 -8.56 3.21
CA GLU A 44 -13.40 -9.51 4.13
C GLU A 44 -11.90 -9.30 4.15
N ILE A 45 -11.35 -9.26 5.37
CA ILE A 45 -9.92 -9.18 5.55
C ILE A 45 -9.30 -10.54 5.18
N PRO A 46 -8.27 -10.57 4.32
CA PRO A 46 -7.62 -11.81 3.90
C PRO A 46 -7.11 -12.64 5.08
N GLU A 47 -7.26 -13.96 4.97
CA GLU A 47 -6.91 -14.88 6.04
C GLU A 47 -5.41 -14.84 6.40
N PHE A 48 -4.53 -14.66 5.39
CA PHE A 48 -3.11 -14.53 5.64
C PHE A 48 -2.79 -13.39 6.63
N PHE A 49 -3.50 -12.27 6.54
CA PHE A 49 -3.28 -11.16 7.46
C PHE A 49 -3.69 -11.51 8.88
N LYS A 50 -4.86 -12.13 9.06
CA LYS A 50 -5.35 -12.52 10.39
C LYS A 50 -4.44 -13.53 11.07
N THR A 51 -3.88 -14.47 10.30
CA THR A 51 -3.00 -15.52 10.83
C THR A 51 -1.59 -15.03 11.12
N GLN A 52 -1.06 -14.09 10.34
CA GLN A 52 0.32 -13.60 10.47
C GLN A 52 0.48 -12.39 11.37
N ILE A 53 -0.60 -11.60 11.57
CA ILE A 53 -0.47 -10.37 12.35
C ILE A 53 -0.25 -10.63 13.86
N GLU A 54 -0.70 -11.75 14.40
CA GLU A 54 -0.46 -12.21 15.80
C GLU A 54 -0.69 -11.15 16.89
N SER A 55 -1.38 -10.08 16.59
CA SER A 55 -1.80 -9.02 17.51
C SER A 55 -3.32 -8.93 17.51
N PRO A 56 -3.97 -8.45 18.57
CA PRO A 56 -5.40 -8.24 18.59
C PRO A 56 -5.87 -7.35 17.44
N VAL A 57 -6.78 -7.87 16.59
CA VAL A 57 -7.33 -7.14 15.43
C VAL A 57 -8.76 -6.76 15.70
N GLU A 58 -9.07 -5.49 15.59
CA GLU A 58 -10.43 -4.97 15.60
C GLU A 58 -10.77 -4.26 14.30
N MET A 59 -12.03 -4.33 13.88
CA MET A 59 -12.47 -3.81 12.58
C MET A 59 -13.49 -2.71 12.77
N PHE A 60 -13.45 -1.70 11.89
CA PHE A 60 -14.42 -0.63 11.85
C PHE A 60 -14.84 -0.32 10.41
N LEU A 61 -15.98 0.36 10.25
CA LEU A 61 -16.48 0.76 8.93
C LEU A 61 -15.72 1.98 8.44
N SER A 62 -15.12 1.89 7.25
CA SER A 62 -14.37 2.96 6.61
C SER A 62 -14.87 3.24 5.18
N PRO A 63 -14.68 4.46 4.66
CA PRO A 63 -15.03 4.81 3.28
C PRO A 63 -14.29 3.96 2.26
N ASN A 64 -14.97 3.67 1.13
CA ASN A 64 -14.38 2.95 0.02
C ASN A 64 -14.82 3.50 -1.34
N PHE A 65 -14.10 3.11 -2.38
CA PHE A 65 -14.48 3.38 -3.76
C PHE A 65 -15.27 2.21 -4.34
N LEU A 66 -16.41 2.51 -4.96
CA LEU A 66 -17.28 1.50 -5.58
C LEU A 66 -16.85 1.23 -7.03
N PRO A 67 -16.88 -0.03 -7.49
CA PRO A 67 -16.53 -0.38 -8.85
C PRO A 67 -17.55 0.17 -9.86
N SER A 68 -17.10 0.40 -11.09
CA SER A 68 -17.92 0.65 -12.25
C SER A 68 -18.69 -0.61 -12.68
N LYS A 69 -19.66 -0.47 -13.59
CA LYS A 69 -20.50 -1.59 -14.04
C LYS A 69 -19.71 -2.72 -14.73
N ASP A 70 -18.64 -2.37 -15.44
CA ASP A 70 -17.73 -3.31 -16.11
C ASP A 70 -16.69 -3.96 -15.18
N ASN A 71 -16.71 -3.58 -13.90
CA ASN A 71 -15.76 -4.03 -12.88
C ASN A 71 -14.26 -3.86 -13.27
N ARG A 72 -13.97 -2.82 -14.05
CA ARG A 72 -12.59 -2.48 -14.45
C ARG A 72 -12.07 -1.24 -13.75
N ARG A 73 -12.95 -0.26 -13.47
CA ARG A 73 -12.61 1.06 -12.88
C ARG A 73 -13.50 1.38 -11.70
N PHE A 74 -13.21 2.46 -10.99
CA PHE A 74 -14.09 3.00 -9.95
C PHE A 74 -15.08 4.02 -10.53
N ASN A 75 -16.28 4.07 -9.92
CA ASN A 75 -17.30 5.09 -10.22
C ASN A 75 -17.32 6.13 -9.10
N LEU A 76 -16.72 7.31 -9.35
CA LEU A 76 -16.55 8.36 -8.36
C LEU A 76 -17.89 8.91 -7.83
N LEU A 77 -18.82 9.24 -8.71
CA LEU A 77 -20.13 9.80 -8.30
C LEU A 77 -20.92 8.81 -7.44
N ARG A 78 -20.94 7.54 -7.85
CA ARG A 78 -21.58 6.48 -7.07
C ARG A 78 -20.89 6.29 -5.73
N SER A 79 -19.57 6.39 -5.68
CA SER A 79 -18.79 6.30 -4.42
C SER A 79 -19.12 7.45 -3.49
N ILE A 80 -19.17 8.69 -3.99
CA ILE A 80 -19.55 9.87 -3.18
C ILE A 80 -20.95 9.70 -2.61
N GLY A 81 -21.94 9.38 -3.43
CA GLY A 81 -23.32 9.19 -2.98
C GLY A 81 -23.45 8.09 -1.91
N TYR A 82 -22.78 6.96 -2.13
CA TYR A 82 -22.77 5.86 -1.17
C TYR A 82 -22.12 6.25 0.17
N ASN A 83 -20.94 6.84 0.13
CA ASN A 83 -20.22 7.24 1.35
C ASN A 83 -20.95 8.36 2.10
N SER A 84 -21.64 9.28 1.42
CA SER A 84 -22.43 10.34 2.07
C SER A 84 -23.58 9.76 2.92
N LEU A 85 -24.20 8.66 2.50
CA LEU A 85 -25.23 7.97 3.28
C LEU A 85 -24.68 7.29 4.53
N LEU A 86 -23.39 7.01 4.58
CA LEU A 86 -22.73 6.31 5.68
C LEU A 86 -22.03 7.24 6.68
N ILE A 87 -22.13 8.57 6.53
CA ILE A 87 -21.52 9.54 7.43
C ILE A 87 -21.84 9.27 8.91
N PRO A 88 -23.09 8.99 9.35
CA PRO A 88 -23.36 8.67 10.75
C PRO A 88 -22.59 7.45 11.26
N SER A 89 -22.40 6.42 10.41
CA SER A 89 -21.62 5.25 10.76
C SER A 89 -20.12 5.57 10.85
N TYR A 90 -19.62 6.49 10.02
CA TYR A 90 -18.22 6.95 10.10
C TYR A 90 -17.95 7.76 11.37
N LEU A 91 -18.91 8.55 11.85
CA LEU A 91 -18.81 9.21 13.17
C LEU A 91 -18.70 8.19 14.31
N SER A 92 -19.45 7.09 14.22
CA SER A 92 -19.32 5.98 15.17
C SER A 92 -17.93 5.32 15.09
N SER A 93 -17.39 5.14 13.87
CA SER A 93 -16.04 4.61 13.65
C SER A 93 -14.96 5.56 14.21
N ILE A 94 -15.10 6.87 14.04
CA ILE A 94 -14.20 7.88 14.62
C ILE A 94 -14.18 7.77 16.16
N ASN A 95 -15.35 7.68 16.80
CA ASN A 95 -15.43 7.49 18.25
C ASN A 95 -14.85 6.14 18.71
N PHE A 96 -15.03 5.09 17.91
CA PHE A 96 -14.44 3.78 18.15
C PHE A 96 -12.90 3.86 18.09
N ILE A 97 -12.32 4.44 17.02
CA ILE A 97 -10.86 4.62 16.86
C ILE A 97 -10.32 5.42 18.05
N ARG A 98 -10.97 6.54 18.40
CA ARG A 98 -10.59 7.35 19.57
C ARG A 98 -10.48 6.51 20.83
N LYS A 99 -11.54 5.79 21.18
CA LYS A 99 -11.57 4.94 22.39
C LYS A 99 -10.48 3.88 22.36
N GLN A 100 -10.28 3.23 21.21
CA GLN A 100 -9.26 2.19 21.06
C GLN A 100 -7.83 2.75 21.26
N ILE A 101 -7.54 3.96 20.76
CA ILE A 101 -6.27 4.63 20.98
C ILE A 101 -6.09 4.99 22.46
N GLU A 102 -7.08 5.63 23.10
CA GLU A 102 -7.05 6.04 24.51
C GLU A 102 -6.84 4.83 25.46
N GLU A 103 -7.44 3.68 25.13
CA GLU A 103 -7.37 2.47 25.96
C GLU A 103 -6.17 1.57 25.64
N SER A 104 -5.43 1.80 24.54
CA SER A 104 -4.36 0.91 24.08
C SER A 104 -3.11 0.96 24.93
N GLY A 105 -2.84 2.07 25.61
CA GLY A 105 -1.58 2.34 26.29
C GLY A 105 -0.40 2.39 25.31
N ALA A 106 -0.65 2.71 24.04
CA ALA A 106 0.38 2.85 23.02
C ALA A 106 1.17 4.15 23.19
N ASP A 107 2.43 4.10 22.80
CA ASP A 107 3.36 5.25 22.80
C ASP A 107 3.29 6.01 21.47
N ILE A 108 2.84 5.35 20.39
CA ILE A 108 2.83 5.88 19.02
C ILE A 108 1.72 5.22 18.18
N ILE A 109 1.15 5.99 17.25
CA ILE A 109 0.20 5.53 16.24
C ILE A 109 0.93 5.39 14.91
N ILE A 110 0.78 4.24 14.24
CA ILE A 110 1.21 4.07 12.85
C ILE A 110 -0.04 3.92 11.97
N ASN A 111 -0.25 4.89 11.08
CA ASN A 111 -1.39 4.96 10.19
C ASN A 111 -0.98 4.53 8.76
N PHE A 112 -1.51 3.41 8.30
CA PHE A 112 -1.34 2.91 6.93
C PHE A 112 -2.48 3.41 6.03
N TYR A 113 -2.45 4.71 5.73
CA TYR A 113 -3.35 5.39 4.80
C TYR A 113 -4.84 5.33 5.16
N GLU A 114 -5.18 5.16 6.44
CA GLU A 114 -6.57 5.10 6.91
C GLU A 114 -7.14 6.50 7.18
N VAL A 115 -8.13 6.90 6.39
CA VAL A 115 -8.64 8.27 6.38
C VAL A 115 -9.36 8.65 7.68
N LEU A 116 -10.08 7.72 8.31
CA LEU A 116 -10.78 8.01 9.56
C LEU A 116 -9.79 8.12 10.73
N CYS A 117 -8.60 7.51 10.64
CA CYS A 117 -7.53 7.74 11.60
C CYS A 117 -7.03 9.19 11.53
N GLY A 118 -6.68 9.69 10.34
CA GLY A 118 -6.26 11.08 10.16
C GLY A 118 -7.32 12.08 10.63
N ILE A 119 -8.60 11.84 10.33
CA ILE A 119 -9.71 12.66 10.83
C ILE A 119 -9.80 12.57 12.36
N THR A 120 -9.72 11.38 12.93
CA THR A 120 -9.78 11.19 14.39
C THR A 120 -8.64 11.93 15.08
N TYR A 121 -7.42 11.80 14.55
CA TYR A 121 -6.24 12.47 15.10
C TYR A 121 -6.34 14.01 15.01
N SER A 122 -6.98 14.52 13.95
CA SER A 122 -7.22 15.98 13.83
C SER A 122 -8.28 16.54 14.76
N LEU A 123 -9.24 15.71 15.19
CA LEU A 123 -10.34 16.12 16.06
C LEU A 123 -10.02 15.97 17.56
N PHE A 124 -9.14 15.03 17.91
CA PHE A 124 -8.83 14.69 19.30
C PHE A 124 -7.32 14.77 19.56
N HIS A 125 -6.95 15.16 20.78
CA HIS A 125 -5.55 15.22 21.20
C HIS A 125 -5.22 14.01 22.06
N PHE A 126 -4.35 13.11 21.57
CA PHE A 126 -4.01 11.86 22.26
C PHE A 126 -2.75 11.93 23.12
N GLY A 127 -1.93 12.96 22.98
CA GLY A 127 -0.66 13.07 23.70
C GLY A 127 0.43 12.10 23.20
N ILE A 128 0.20 11.38 22.12
CA ILE A 128 1.16 10.49 21.46
C ILE A 128 1.29 10.85 19.96
N PRO A 129 2.45 10.64 19.31
CA PRO A 129 2.62 10.99 17.91
C PRO A 129 1.89 10.02 16.96
N GLU A 130 1.47 10.53 15.78
CA GLU A 130 1.03 9.74 14.65
C GLU A 130 2.10 9.78 13.55
N VAL A 131 2.50 8.61 13.07
CA VAL A 131 3.34 8.43 11.87
C VAL A 131 2.52 7.78 10.78
N CYS A 132 2.41 8.43 9.64
CA CYS A 132 1.68 7.93 8.49
C CYS A 132 2.64 7.26 7.51
N ILE A 133 2.32 6.06 7.05
CA ILE A 133 3.17 5.27 6.13
C ILE A 133 2.35 4.83 4.92
N ALA A 134 2.72 5.25 3.72
CA ALA A 134 2.18 4.76 2.46
C ALA A 134 2.97 5.30 1.25
N HIS A 135 2.88 4.63 0.10
CA HIS A 135 3.40 5.15 -1.17
C HIS A 135 2.68 6.45 -1.59
N GLN A 136 1.39 6.56 -1.33
CA GLN A 136 0.57 7.70 -1.71
C GLN A 136 1.05 9.04 -1.11
N TYR A 137 1.81 9.03 -0.02
CA TYR A 137 2.40 10.26 0.52
C TYR A 137 3.46 10.86 -0.41
N LEU A 138 4.03 10.06 -1.32
CA LEU A 138 4.90 10.55 -2.39
C LEU A 138 4.17 11.50 -3.35
N PHE A 139 2.85 11.35 -3.55
CA PHE A 139 2.05 12.25 -4.38
C PHE A 139 2.00 13.69 -3.84
N LEU A 140 2.31 13.89 -2.57
CA LEU A 140 2.43 15.20 -1.94
C LEU A 140 3.85 15.77 -2.01
N HIS A 141 4.84 14.96 -2.41
CA HIS A 141 6.23 15.38 -2.54
C HIS A 141 6.41 16.31 -3.77
N PRO A 142 7.15 17.44 -3.65
CA PRO A 142 7.31 18.39 -4.77
C PRO A 142 7.94 17.80 -6.03
N SER A 143 8.81 16.78 -5.89
CA SER A 143 9.44 16.12 -7.04
C SER A 143 8.51 15.15 -7.77
N PHE A 144 7.37 14.78 -7.18
CA PHE A 144 6.45 13.83 -7.80
C PHE A 144 5.67 14.50 -8.94
N GLN A 145 5.77 13.94 -10.13
CA GLN A 145 5.07 14.44 -11.30
C GLN A 145 3.75 13.67 -11.50
N MET A 146 2.65 14.34 -11.17
CA MET A 146 1.33 13.78 -11.40
C MET A 146 1.04 13.64 -12.90
N PRO A 147 0.35 12.57 -13.33
CA PRO A 147 -0.07 12.40 -14.72
C PRO A 147 -0.97 13.54 -15.21
N LYS A 148 -0.68 14.15 -16.34
CA LYS A 148 -1.43 15.33 -16.85
C LYS A 148 -2.82 15.01 -17.41
N LYS A 149 -3.12 13.74 -17.68
CA LYS A 149 -4.33 13.30 -18.41
C LYS A 149 -5.63 13.39 -17.61
N TYR A 150 -5.55 13.43 -16.26
CA TYR A 150 -6.72 13.33 -15.37
C TYR A 150 -6.65 14.35 -14.22
N PRO A 151 -6.69 15.67 -14.48
CA PRO A 151 -6.41 16.70 -13.47
C PRO A 151 -7.37 16.67 -12.27
N LEU A 152 -8.67 16.45 -12.49
CA LEU A 152 -9.67 16.45 -11.41
C LEU A 152 -9.56 15.20 -10.49
N PRO A 153 -9.50 13.97 -11.00
CA PRO A 153 -9.24 12.80 -10.18
C PRO A 153 -7.93 12.89 -9.37
N GLU A 154 -6.89 13.48 -9.95
CA GLU A 154 -5.58 13.67 -9.29
C GLU A 154 -5.66 14.66 -8.12
N SER A 155 -6.35 15.78 -8.31
CA SER A 155 -6.55 16.77 -7.24
C SER A 155 -7.35 16.19 -6.07
N LEU A 156 -8.35 15.37 -6.38
CA LEU A 156 -9.13 14.67 -5.34
C LEU A 156 -8.28 13.60 -4.63
N LEU A 157 -7.40 12.90 -5.35
CA LEU A 157 -6.47 11.95 -4.76
C LEU A 157 -5.50 12.64 -3.81
N LYS A 158 -4.91 13.79 -4.22
CA LYS A 158 -4.05 14.60 -3.34
C LYS A 158 -4.79 15.09 -2.11
N LEU A 159 -6.00 15.62 -2.26
CA LEU A 159 -6.84 16.07 -1.15
C LEU A 159 -7.15 14.89 -0.19
N PHE A 160 -7.54 13.76 -0.73
CA PHE A 160 -7.78 12.55 0.08
C PHE A 160 -6.51 12.15 0.84
N THR A 161 -5.36 12.11 0.16
CA THR A 161 -4.06 11.82 0.78
C THR A 161 -3.73 12.81 1.90
N GLN A 162 -3.99 14.11 1.72
CA GLN A 162 -3.80 15.12 2.77
C GLN A 162 -4.69 14.85 3.98
N ILE A 163 -5.95 14.45 3.76
CA ILE A 163 -6.88 14.14 4.86
C ILE A 163 -6.41 12.92 5.67
N THR A 164 -5.83 11.91 5.03
CA THR A 164 -5.34 10.71 5.74
C THR A 164 -4.20 11.00 6.73
N CYS A 165 -3.55 12.15 6.64
CA CYS A 165 -2.38 12.52 7.46
C CYS A 165 -2.49 13.90 8.11
N ILE A 166 -3.73 14.40 8.34
CA ILE A 166 -3.94 15.69 9.03
C ILE A 166 -3.41 15.58 10.47
N GLY A 167 -2.48 16.47 10.81
CA GLY A 167 -1.91 16.53 12.16
C GLY A 167 -0.84 15.47 12.47
N ALA A 168 -0.52 14.59 11.52
CA ALA A 168 0.53 13.60 11.69
C ALA A 168 1.90 14.26 11.98
N SER A 169 2.65 13.68 12.91
CA SER A 169 3.99 14.13 13.30
C SER A 169 5.00 13.88 12.17
N SER A 170 4.84 12.80 11.42
CA SER A 170 5.69 12.45 10.28
C SER A 170 4.91 11.68 9.21
N LYS A 171 5.34 11.82 7.95
CA LYS A 171 4.77 11.09 6.79
C LYS A 171 5.91 10.35 6.10
N LEU A 172 5.86 9.03 6.12
CA LEU A 172 6.84 8.18 5.44
C LEU A 172 6.29 7.80 4.07
N ALA A 173 6.87 8.40 3.03
CA ALA A 173 6.52 8.14 1.64
C ALA A 173 7.34 6.96 1.12
N LEU A 174 6.71 5.82 0.91
CA LEU A 174 7.36 4.64 0.30
C LEU A 174 7.69 4.95 -1.16
N SER A 175 8.94 4.74 -1.57
CA SER A 175 9.41 5.10 -2.91
C SER A 175 10.30 4.03 -3.53
N ILE A 176 10.26 3.93 -4.86
CA ILE A 176 11.16 3.09 -5.66
C ILE A 176 12.59 3.64 -5.65
N ARG A 177 12.75 4.96 -5.45
CA ARG A 177 14.05 5.65 -5.44
C ARG A 177 14.26 6.47 -4.19
N ASP A 178 15.52 6.72 -3.87
CA ASP A 178 15.93 7.66 -2.83
C ASP A 178 15.72 9.08 -3.35
N ASN A 179 14.66 9.71 -2.91
CA ASN A 179 14.38 11.12 -3.18
C ASN A 179 14.71 11.94 -1.93
N SER A 180 15.02 13.23 -2.14
CA SER A 180 15.30 14.14 -1.02
C SER A 180 14.10 14.28 -0.11
N ASP A 181 14.31 14.26 1.19
CA ASP A 181 13.29 14.59 2.19
C ASP A 181 12.79 16.03 2.00
N THR A 182 11.51 16.24 2.28
CA THR A 182 10.90 17.56 2.18
C THR A 182 10.44 18.03 3.57
N PRO A 183 11.29 18.76 4.31
CA PRO A 183 10.99 19.20 5.68
C PRO A 183 9.74 20.09 5.76
N VAL A 184 9.50 20.93 4.76
CA VAL A 184 8.34 21.85 4.68
C VAL A 184 7.01 21.12 4.78
N HIS A 185 6.91 19.89 4.26
CA HIS A 185 5.71 19.08 4.28
C HIS A 185 5.76 17.95 5.31
N GLY A 186 6.87 17.81 6.05
CA GLY A 186 7.08 16.70 7.00
C GLY A 186 7.09 15.32 6.33
N ILE A 187 7.50 15.26 5.05
CA ILE A 187 7.57 14.03 4.27
C ILE A 187 9.01 13.52 4.33
N LYS A 188 9.16 12.26 4.75
CA LYS A 188 10.42 11.52 4.67
C LYS A 188 10.26 10.42 3.64
N VAL A 189 11.15 10.38 2.66
CA VAL A 189 11.15 9.34 1.62
C VAL A 189 11.91 8.13 2.14
N VAL A 190 11.26 6.97 2.09
CA VAL A 190 11.81 5.71 2.62
C VAL A 190 11.61 4.57 1.61
N PRO A 191 12.43 3.51 1.69
CA PRO A 191 12.23 2.34 0.83
C PRO A 191 10.86 1.67 1.03
N PRO A 192 10.42 0.83 0.07
CA PRO A 192 9.21 0.03 0.22
C PRO A 192 9.27 -0.92 1.42
N LEU A 193 8.12 -1.22 2.01
CA LEU A 193 7.98 -2.26 3.03
C LEU A 193 7.73 -3.62 2.36
N LEU A 194 8.79 -4.31 1.99
CA LEU A 194 8.68 -5.66 1.45
C LEU A 194 8.60 -6.69 2.56
N ARG A 195 7.72 -7.69 2.39
CA ARG A 195 7.65 -8.83 3.30
C ARG A 195 8.90 -9.72 3.17
N GLU A 196 9.30 -10.32 4.27
CA GLU A 196 10.52 -11.13 4.35
C GLU A 196 10.50 -12.32 3.38
N GLU A 197 9.32 -12.90 3.15
CA GLU A 197 9.12 -14.01 2.21
C GLU A 197 9.46 -13.62 0.76
N ALA A 198 9.25 -12.35 0.38
CA ALA A 198 9.64 -11.87 -0.94
C ALA A 198 11.16 -11.73 -1.09
N LYS A 199 11.87 -11.47 0.00
CA LYS A 199 13.33 -11.35 0.03
C LYS A 199 14.05 -12.69 0.07
N THR A 200 13.43 -13.69 0.73
CA THR A 200 14.05 -14.99 1.01
C THR A 200 13.63 -16.09 0.03
N VAL A 201 12.60 -15.87 -0.79
CA VAL A 201 12.15 -16.88 -1.77
C VAL A 201 13.27 -17.22 -2.77
N VAL A 202 13.49 -18.50 -2.97
CA VAL A 202 14.54 -18.97 -3.91
C VAL A 202 14.13 -18.64 -5.34
N ARG A 203 14.93 -17.81 -6.01
CA ARG A 203 14.75 -17.47 -7.42
C ARG A 203 15.10 -18.68 -8.30
N HIS A 204 14.33 -18.89 -9.32
CA HIS A 204 14.55 -19.93 -10.33
C HIS A 204 14.12 -19.44 -11.72
N HIS A 205 14.44 -20.19 -12.76
CA HIS A 205 14.15 -19.82 -14.13
C HIS A 205 13.05 -20.73 -14.71
N GLY A 206 11.82 -20.29 -14.63
CA GLY A 206 10.68 -20.92 -15.27
C GLY A 206 10.44 -20.36 -16.67
N ASP A 207 9.84 -21.17 -17.53
CA ASP A 207 9.48 -20.75 -18.90
C ASP A 207 8.03 -20.27 -18.97
N TYR A 208 7.72 -19.19 -18.22
CA TYR A 208 6.37 -18.62 -18.19
C TYR A 208 6.39 -17.13 -17.85
N ILE A 209 5.32 -16.44 -18.20
CA ILE A 209 4.99 -15.10 -17.76
C ILE A 209 3.94 -15.20 -16.67
N MET A 210 4.12 -14.47 -15.60
CA MET A 210 3.17 -14.37 -14.50
C MET A 210 2.39 -13.08 -14.58
N GLY A 211 1.13 -13.09 -14.10
CA GLY A 211 0.35 -11.87 -13.95
C GLY A 211 -0.52 -11.86 -12.71
N TYR A 212 -0.94 -10.65 -12.31
CA TYR A 212 -1.95 -10.42 -11.29
C TYR A 212 -3.01 -9.45 -11.77
N ILE A 213 -4.27 -9.85 -11.66
CA ILE A 213 -5.43 -9.02 -11.99
C ILE A 213 -6.27 -8.80 -10.74
N LEU A 214 -6.39 -7.54 -10.32
CA LEU A 214 -7.23 -7.16 -9.19
C LEU A 214 -8.72 -7.34 -9.52
N ASN A 215 -9.13 -6.92 -10.73
CA ASN A 215 -10.49 -6.95 -11.20
C ASN A 215 -10.66 -8.06 -12.25
N ALA A 216 -11.54 -9.02 -12.00
CA ALA A 216 -11.74 -10.18 -12.87
C ALA A 216 -12.15 -9.82 -14.33
N GLY A 217 -12.62 -8.59 -14.57
CA GLY A 217 -12.94 -8.10 -15.93
C GLY A 217 -11.77 -8.06 -16.90
N PHE A 218 -10.52 -8.04 -16.38
CA PHE A 218 -9.31 -8.11 -17.22
C PHE A 218 -8.96 -9.53 -17.68
N ALA A 219 -9.59 -10.57 -17.13
CA ALA A 219 -9.32 -11.95 -17.54
C ALA A 219 -9.62 -12.21 -19.01
N GLU A 220 -10.62 -11.52 -19.56
CA GLU A 220 -10.98 -11.67 -20.98
C GLU A 220 -9.92 -11.06 -21.90
N ASP A 221 -9.24 -9.99 -21.49
CA ASP A 221 -8.15 -9.41 -22.26
C ASP A 221 -6.94 -10.38 -22.31
N VAL A 222 -6.65 -11.03 -21.19
CA VAL A 222 -5.60 -12.07 -21.12
C VAL A 222 -5.93 -13.25 -22.04
N LYS A 223 -7.17 -13.76 -21.99
CA LYS A 223 -7.64 -14.86 -22.85
C LYS A 223 -7.60 -14.47 -24.33
N ALA A 224 -8.05 -13.26 -24.67
CA ALA A 224 -8.05 -12.76 -26.03
C ALA A 224 -6.64 -12.63 -26.62
N TRP A 225 -5.67 -12.18 -25.81
CA TRP A 225 -4.27 -12.18 -26.23
C TRP A 225 -3.74 -13.61 -26.37
N HIS A 226 -4.00 -14.48 -25.39
CA HIS A 226 -3.52 -15.87 -25.38
C HIS A 226 -4.06 -16.68 -26.56
N TYR A 227 -5.30 -16.48 -26.96
CA TYR A 227 -5.89 -17.15 -28.15
C TYR A 227 -5.05 -16.93 -29.40
N LYS A 228 -4.42 -15.75 -29.55
CA LYS A 228 -3.50 -15.44 -30.66
C LYS A 228 -2.09 -15.97 -30.46
N HIS A 229 -1.73 -16.35 -29.23
CA HIS A 229 -0.38 -16.75 -28.81
C HIS A 229 -0.40 -18.04 -27.96
N PRO A 230 -0.97 -19.15 -28.47
CA PRO A 230 -1.29 -20.34 -27.67
C PRO A 230 -0.07 -21.08 -27.12
N HIS A 231 1.13 -20.79 -27.62
CA HIS A 231 2.37 -21.41 -27.15
C HIS A 231 3.05 -20.63 -26.00
N THR A 232 2.54 -19.46 -25.65
CA THR A 232 3.10 -18.68 -24.52
C THR A 232 2.50 -19.17 -23.20
N ARG A 233 3.35 -19.67 -22.31
CA ARG A 233 2.89 -20.15 -21.00
C ARG A 233 2.61 -18.98 -20.06
N LEU A 234 1.37 -18.91 -19.54
CA LEU A 234 0.86 -17.85 -18.69
C LEU A 234 0.27 -18.40 -17.39
N HIS A 235 0.63 -17.80 -16.26
CA HIS A 235 0.06 -18.04 -14.97
C HIS A 235 -0.46 -16.73 -14.40
N PHE A 236 -1.79 -16.55 -14.30
CA PHE A 236 -2.42 -15.35 -13.80
C PHE A 236 -3.08 -15.61 -12.44
N PHE A 237 -2.85 -14.71 -11.49
CA PHE A 237 -3.48 -14.71 -10.17
C PHE A 237 -4.61 -13.70 -10.13
N TRP A 238 -5.71 -14.04 -9.44
CA TRP A 238 -6.87 -13.17 -9.21
C TRP A 238 -7.49 -13.35 -7.84
N ASP A 239 -8.17 -12.31 -7.34
CA ASP A 239 -8.93 -12.35 -6.08
C ASP A 239 -10.41 -12.65 -6.36
N LYS A 240 -10.69 -13.73 -7.12
CA LYS A 240 -12.05 -14.18 -7.42
C LYS A 240 -12.45 -15.29 -6.46
N LYS A 241 -13.29 -14.95 -5.45
CA LYS A 241 -13.64 -15.85 -4.34
C LYS A 241 -14.31 -17.16 -4.79
N ASP A 242 -15.22 -17.08 -5.76
CA ASP A 242 -16.00 -18.23 -6.26
C ASP A 242 -15.25 -19.05 -7.32
N ALA A 243 -14.00 -18.69 -7.64
CA ALA A 243 -13.20 -19.45 -8.57
C ALA A 243 -12.52 -20.65 -7.86
N PRO A 244 -12.30 -21.76 -8.57
CA PRO A 244 -11.47 -22.85 -8.07
C PRO A 244 -10.04 -22.34 -7.77
N GLU A 245 -9.27 -23.10 -7.00
CA GLU A 245 -7.88 -22.76 -6.71
C GLU A 245 -7.05 -22.61 -7.98
N GLU A 246 -7.32 -23.46 -8.97
CA GLU A 246 -6.75 -23.40 -10.32
C GLU A 246 -7.86 -23.55 -11.35
N LEU A 247 -7.90 -22.62 -12.29
CA LEU A 247 -8.75 -22.67 -13.48
C LEU A 247 -7.83 -22.79 -14.70
N LYS A 248 -7.62 -24.03 -15.16
CA LYS A 248 -6.85 -24.31 -16.37
C LYS A 248 -7.74 -24.01 -17.58
N ILE A 249 -7.35 -23.08 -18.43
CA ILE A 249 -8.03 -22.76 -19.69
C ILE A 249 -7.58 -23.73 -20.78
N ASP A 250 -6.27 -23.95 -20.87
CA ASP A 250 -5.60 -24.94 -21.74
C ASP A 250 -4.24 -25.35 -21.12
N ASP A 251 -3.35 -25.97 -21.90
CA ASP A 251 -2.06 -26.44 -21.41
C ASP A 251 -1.05 -25.33 -21.13
N THR A 252 -1.33 -24.09 -21.55
CA THR A 252 -0.42 -22.94 -21.47
C THR A 252 -1.02 -21.73 -20.73
N LEU A 253 -2.33 -21.68 -20.45
CA LEU A 253 -2.96 -20.63 -19.67
C LEU A 253 -3.69 -21.19 -18.45
N THR A 254 -3.25 -20.78 -17.26
CA THR A 254 -3.89 -21.11 -15.97
C THR A 254 -4.13 -19.85 -15.15
N PHE A 255 -5.35 -19.71 -14.63
CA PHE A 255 -5.70 -18.73 -13.61
C PHE A 255 -5.64 -19.41 -12.23
N HIS A 256 -5.02 -18.73 -11.26
CA HIS A 256 -4.90 -19.18 -9.88
C HIS A 256 -5.66 -18.25 -8.96
N ARG A 257 -6.42 -18.80 -8.02
CA ARG A 257 -6.92 -18.00 -6.91
C ARG A 257 -5.71 -17.53 -6.08
N ILE A 258 -5.74 -16.26 -5.64
CA ILE A 258 -4.62 -15.66 -4.93
C ILE A 258 -4.28 -16.45 -3.65
N ASN A 259 -3.02 -16.84 -3.52
CA ASN A 259 -2.42 -17.45 -2.35
C ASN A 259 -1.01 -16.88 -2.24
N ASP A 260 -0.65 -16.35 -1.09
CA ASP A 260 0.57 -15.54 -0.91
C ASP A 260 1.85 -16.32 -1.16
N VAL A 261 1.94 -17.56 -0.64
CA VAL A 261 3.11 -18.42 -0.82
C VAL A 261 3.26 -18.82 -2.29
N LYS A 262 2.17 -19.26 -2.90
CA LYS A 262 2.15 -19.66 -4.31
C LYS A 262 2.46 -18.47 -5.23
N PHE A 263 1.92 -17.29 -4.91
CA PHE A 263 2.16 -16.05 -5.64
C PHE A 263 3.65 -15.71 -5.70
N LEU A 264 4.32 -15.65 -4.55
CA LEU A 264 5.76 -15.35 -4.49
C LEU A 264 6.62 -16.41 -5.19
N LYS A 265 6.26 -17.70 -5.04
CA LYS A 265 6.96 -18.80 -5.73
C LYS A 265 6.88 -18.65 -7.26
N TYR A 266 5.71 -18.32 -7.80
CA TYR A 266 5.55 -18.09 -9.23
C TYR A 266 6.24 -16.80 -9.67
N MET A 267 6.20 -15.74 -8.87
CA MET A 267 6.94 -14.51 -9.17
C MET A 267 8.45 -14.76 -9.22
N ALA A 268 8.99 -15.49 -8.26
CA ALA A 268 10.42 -15.81 -8.20
C ALA A 268 10.91 -16.58 -9.46
N GLY A 269 10.04 -17.38 -10.09
CA GLY A 269 10.37 -18.17 -11.26
C GLY A 269 9.99 -17.57 -12.61
N CYS A 270 9.16 -16.54 -12.68
CA CYS A 270 8.68 -16.03 -13.97
C CYS A 270 9.77 -15.30 -14.77
N LYS A 271 9.61 -15.24 -16.09
CA LYS A 271 10.44 -14.43 -16.98
C LYS A 271 10.09 -12.94 -16.91
N ALA A 272 8.81 -12.64 -16.69
CA ALA A 272 8.27 -11.28 -16.64
C ALA A 272 6.95 -11.26 -15.87
N TYR A 273 6.57 -10.10 -15.36
CA TYR A 273 5.38 -9.90 -14.53
C TYR A 273 4.45 -8.84 -15.11
N ALA A 274 3.14 -9.14 -15.23
CA ALA A 274 2.12 -8.22 -15.67
C ALA A 274 1.09 -7.98 -14.55
N THR A 275 0.77 -6.72 -14.23
CA THR A 275 -0.09 -6.42 -13.09
C THR A 275 -0.96 -5.20 -13.29
N THR A 276 -2.05 -5.10 -12.53
CA THR A 276 -2.88 -3.88 -12.43
C THR A 276 -2.23 -2.77 -11.58
N ALA A 277 -0.90 -2.68 -11.55
CA ALA A 277 -0.11 -1.59 -10.98
C ALA A 277 -0.29 -1.36 -9.46
N GLY A 278 -0.45 -2.43 -8.66
CA GLY A 278 -0.31 -2.35 -7.20
C GLY A 278 1.16 -2.12 -6.83
N PHE A 279 1.44 -1.09 -6.01
CA PHE A 279 2.80 -0.67 -5.66
C PHE A 279 3.64 -1.82 -5.08
N GLU A 280 3.12 -2.53 -4.07
CA GLU A 280 3.85 -3.58 -3.35
C GLU A 280 4.30 -4.71 -4.28
N SER A 281 3.39 -5.22 -5.13
CA SER A 281 3.73 -6.33 -6.02
C SER A 281 4.70 -5.94 -7.13
N VAL A 282 4.70 -4.67 -7.55
CA VAL A 282 5.73 -4.13 -8.45
C VAL A 282 7.08 -4.09 -7.74
N CYS A 283 7.15 -3.59 -6.51
CA CYS A 283 8.38 -3.55 -5.73
C CYS A 283 8.92 -4.97 -5.43
N GLU A 284 8.06 -5.94 -5.11
CA GLU A 284 8.46 -7.34 -4.93
C GLU A 284 9.06 -7.93 -6.22
N ALA A 285 8.43 -7.65 -7.37
CA ALA A 285 8.94 -8.11 -8.66
C ALA A 285 10.28 -7.46 -9.01
N LEU A 286 10.45 -6.15 -8.77
CA LEU A 286 11.73 -5.45 -8.95
C LEU A 286 12.83 -6.03 -8.07
N TYR A 287 12.53 -6.30 -6.79
CA TYR A 287 13.47 -6.92 -5.86
C TYR A 287 13.94 -8.30 -6.35
N MET A 288 13.02 -9.06 -6.99
CA MET A 288 13.33 -10.34 -7.60
C MET A 288 13.97 -10.24 -9.00
N GLY A 289 14.22 -9.02 -9.51
CA GLY A 289 14.81 -8.80 -10.83
C GLY A 289 13.86 -9.13 -11.99
N LYS A 290 12.55 -8.89 -11.83
CA LYS A 290 11.55 -9.21 -12.86
C LYS A 290 11.10 -7.97 -13.61
N PRO A 291 11.20 -7.95 -14.96
CA PRO A 291 10.62 -6.88 -15.76
C PRO A 291 9.11 -6.83 -15.59
N CYS A 292 8.57 -5.63 -15.39
CA CYS A 292 7.16 -5.42 -15.06
C CYS A 292 6.41 -4.70 -16.18
N MET A 293 5.15 -5.12 -16.43
CA MET A 293 4.16 -4.35 -17.19
C MET A 293 2.98 -4.01 -16.31
N MET A 294 2.59 -2.74 -16.30
CA MET A 294 1.54 -2.20 -15.46
C MET A 294 0.33 -1.77 -16.27
N ILE A 295 -0.85 -2.28 -15.92
CA ILE A 295 -2.14 -1.97 -16.54
C ILE A 295 -3.03 -1.29 -15.48
N PRO A 296 -2.98 0.04 -15.33
CA PRO A 296 -3.69 0.73 -14.27
C PRO A 296 -5.20 0.75 -14.48
N ALA A 297 -5.95 0.41 -13.44
CA ALA A 297 -7.42 0.40 -13.43
C ALA A 297 -8.02 1.69 -12.84
N HIS A 298 -7.27 2.46 -12.04
CA HIS A 298 -7.72 3.70 -11.40
C HIS A 298 -6.57 4.71 -11.23
N VAL A 299 -6.90 5.94 -10.84
CA VAL A 299 -5.96 7.07 -10.82
C VAL A 299 -4.70 6.84 -9.99
N GLU A 300 -4.82 6.22 -8.82
CA GLU A 300 -3.65 5.86 -7.99
C GLU A 300 -2.71 4.91 -8.73
N GLN A 301 -3.26 3.86 -9.36
CA GLN A 301 -2.47 2.91 -10.15
C GLN A 301 -1.85 3.57 -11.40
N VAL A 302 -2.51 4.60 -11.97
CA VAL A 302 -1.90 5.42 -13.03
C VAL A 302 -0.68 6.16 -12.48
N CYS A 303 -0.77 6.75 -11.28
CA CYS A 303 0.36 7.40 -10.63
C CYS A 303 1.52 6.43 -10.41
N ASN A 304 1.23 5.23 -9.88
CA ASN A 304 2.24 4.19 -9.66
C ASN A 304 2.91 3.74 -10.96
N ALA A 305 2.11 3.53 -12.02
CA ALA A 305 2.63 3.08 -13.31
C ALA A 305 3.50 4.15 -14.00
N VAL A 306 3.08 5.42 -13.94
CA VAL A 306 3.85 6.54 -14.50
C VAL A 306 5.15 6.75 -13.73
N ASP A 307 5.12 6.61 -12.40
CA ASP A 307 6.32 6.70 -11.57
C ASP A 307 7.32 5.58 -11.92
N ALA A 308 6.86 4.34 -11.97
CA ALA A 308 7.68 3.20 -12.32
C ALA A 308 8.22 3.26 -13.78
N GLU A 309 7.43 3.79 -14.73
CA GLU A 309 7.88 3.98 -16.12
C GLU A 309 8.94 5.10 -16.22
N ARG A 310 8.76 6.19 -15.47
CA ARG A 310 9.75 7.27 -15.38
C ARG A 310 11.07 6.78 -14.79
N GLU A 311 11.02 5.92 -13.80
CA GLU A 311 12.19 5.30 -13.17
C GLU A 311 12.77 4.13 -13.99
N MET A 312 12.23 3.87 -15.18
CA MET A 312 12.65 2.81 -16.11
C MET A 312 12.58 1.36 -15.53
N VAL A 313 11.79 1.17 -14.49
CA VAL A 313 11.65 -0.14 -13.82
C VAL A 313 10.47 -0.96 -14.33
N GLY A 314 9.68 -0.42 -15.25
CA GLY A 314 8.54 -1.09 -15.85
C GLY A 314 7.98 -0.34 -17.05
N VAL A 315 7.01 -0.93 -17.72
CA VAL A 315 6.31 -0.33 -18.86
C VAL A 315 4.80 -0.28 -18.59
N MET A 316 4.18 0.87 -18.87
CA MET A 316 2.73 1.02 -18.75
C MET A 316 2.00 0.58 -20.02
N SER A 317 0.86 -0.10 -19.88
CA SER A 317 -0.02 -0.48 -20.99
C SER A 317 -1.48 -0.17 -20.65
N SER A 318 -2.32 -0.01 -21.68
CA SER A 318 -3.77 0.14 -21.51
C SER A 318 -4.51 -1.19 -21.34
N ASP A 319 -3.88 -2.30 -21.71
CA ASP A 319 -4.41 -3.66 -21.73
C ASP A 319 -3.29 -4.68 -21.47
N PHE A 320 -3.66 -5.95 -21.33
CA PHE A 320 -2.71 -7.06 -21.17
C PHE A 320 -2.06 -7.49 -22.49
N ASN A 321 -1.50 -6.52 -23.22
CA ASN A 321 -0.66 -6.81 -24.40
C ASN A 321 0.72 -7.35 -23.97
N ILE A 322 0.81 -8.66 -23.84
CA ILE A 322 2.03 -9.33 -23.38
C ILE A 322 3.22 -9.18 -24.35
N ASP A 323 2.98 -8.85 -25.63
CA ASP A 323 4.09 -8.57 -26.57
C ASP A 323 4.86 -7.31 -26.15
N LYS A 324 4.16 -6.29 -25.59
CA LYS A 324 4.81 -5.12 -25.03
C LYS A 324 5.72 -5.48 -23.84
N LEU A 325 5.25 -6.39 -22.97
CA LEU A 325 6.06 -6.89 -21.86
C LEU A 325 7.26 -7.69 -22.35
N LYS A 326 7.08 -8.56 -23.35
CA LYS A 326 8.20 -9.33 -23.96
C LYS A 326 9.25 -8.41 -24.58
N ALA A 327 8.83 -7.36 -25.29
CA ALA A 327 9.73 -6.37 -25.86
C ALA A 327 10.54 -5.64 -24.78
N PHE A 328 9.88 -5.22 -23.70
CA PHE A 328 10.55 -4.59 -22.56
C PHE A 328 11.52 -5.56 -21.86
N ALA A 329 11.10 -6.80 -21.65
CA ALA A 329 11.90 -7.83 -20.98
C ALA A 329 13.17 -8.21 -21.75
N HIS A 330 13.18 -8.06 -23.08
CA HIS A 330 14.34 -8.40 -23.91
C HIS A 330 15.57 -7.53 -23.61
N GLY A 331 15.37 -6.27 -23.23
CA GLY A 331 16.46 -5.35 -22.86
C GLY A 331 16.54 -5.04 -21.36
N TYR A 332 15.79 -5.76 -20.53
CA TYR A 332 15.72 -5.47 -19.10
C TYR A 332 16.96 -6.01 -18.38
N GLU A 333 17.60 -5.15 -17.63
CA GLU A 333 18.63 -5.47 -16.66
C GLU A 333 18.09 -5.34 -15.24
N GLU A 334 18.59 -6.18 -14.33
CA GLU A 334 18.16 -6.15 -12.94
C GLU A 334 18.53 -4.82 -12.28
N ASP A 335 17.59 -4.20 -11.59
CA ASP A 335 17.75 -2.91 -10.92
C ASP A 335 18.52 -3.07 -9.59
N VAL A 336 19.83 -2.95 -9.68
CA VAL A 336 20.74 -3.06 -8.52
C VAL A 336 20.52 -1.86 -7.56
N GLU A 337 20.25 -0.67 -8.10
CA GLU A 337 20.02 0.53 -7.29
C GLU A 337 18.78 0.38 -6.41
N PHE A 338 17.68 -0.12 -6.97
CA PHE A 338 16.47 -0.42 -6.19
C PHE A 338 16.75 -1.45 -5.08
N ARG A 339 17.50 -2.49 -5.38
CA ARG A 339 17.83 -3.51 -4.38
C ARG A 339 18.70 -2.94 -3.26
N MET A 340 19.69 -2.09 -3.57
CA MET A 340 20.51 -1.40 -2.58
C MET A 340 19.67 -0.46 -1.72
N TRP A 341 18.72 0.25 -2.34
CA TRP A 341 17.79 1.14 -1.66
C TRP A 341 16.90 0.36 -0.68
N GLU A 342 16.30 -0.74 -1.12
CA GLU A 342 15.43 -1.58 -0.31
C GLU A 342 16.17 -2.29 0.83
N ASN A 343 17.40 -2.72 0.63
CA ASN A 343 18.23 -3.32 1.70
C ASN A 343 18.44 -2.39 2.90
N ASN A 344 18.24 -1.08 2.76
CA ASN A 344 18.28 -0.11 3.83
C ASN A 344 16.89 0.19 4.45
N ALA A 345 15.83 -0.53 4.04
CA ALA A 345 14.46 -0.23 4.44
C ALA A 345 14.28 -0.23 5.97
N GLU A 346 14.68 -1.33 6.63
CA GLU A 346 14.53 -1.46 8.08
C GLU A 346 15.21 -0.32 8.84
N THR A 347 16.49 -0.07 8.55
CA THR A 347 17.27 1.00 9.21
C THR A 347 16.63 2.38 9.00
N ARG A 348 16.22 2.71 7.76
CA ARG A 348 15.65 4.04 7.45
C ARG A 348 14.26 4.23 8.03
N ILE A 349 13.41 3.22 7.95
CA ILE A 349 12.03 3.28 8.45
C ILE A 349 12.03 3.34 9.97
N MET A 350 12.82 2.49 10.64
CA MET A 350 12.93 2.51 12.10
C MET A 350 13.47 3.83 12.61
N ALA A 351 14.58 4.33 12.04
CA ALA A 351 15.12 5.64 12.40
C ALA A 351 14.09 6.78 12.16
N ALA A 352 13.29 6.71 11.11
CA ALA A 352 12.29 7.73 10.85
C ALA A 352 11.13 7.70 11.87
N ILE A 353 10.73 6.51 12.34
CA ILE A 353 9.68 6.33 13.37
C ILE A 353 10.23 6.82 14.74
N GLU A 354 11.43 6.40 15.12
CA GLU A 354 12.08 6.79 16.38
C GLU A 354 12.30 8.30 16.45
N ASN A 355 12.82 8.90 15.38
CA ASN A 355 12.97 10.36 15.31
C ASN A 355 11.64 11.09 15.43
N ALA A 356 10.55 10.58 14.83
CA ALA A 356 9.23 11.20 14.95
C ALA A 356 8.69 11.11 16.38
N TYR A 357 8.97 10.02 17.08
CA TYR A 357 8.64 9.82 18.49
C TYR A 357 9.42 10.81 19.37
N ASP A 358 10.74 10.85 19.25
CA ASP A 358 11.61 11.71 20.05
C ASP A 358 11.30 13.20 19.83
N ASP A 359 11.19 13.64 18.58
CA ASP A 359 10.85 15.02 18.20
C ASP A 359 9.52 15.48 18.79
N TYR A 360 8.53 14.58 18.86
CA TYR A 360 7.23 14.89 19.43
C TYR A 360 7.34 15.21 20.91
N TYR A 361 8.02 14.37 21.69
CA TYR A 361 8.16 14.57 23.14
C TYR A 361 9.10 15.70 23.50
N ILE A 362 10.17 15.94 22.72
CA ILE A 362 11.04 17.12 22.89
C ILE A 362 10.25 18.41 22.69
N LYS A 363 9.39 18.49 21.67
CA LYS A 363 8.54 19.65 21.43
C LYS A 363 7.55 19.88 22.57
N GLN A 364 6.91 18.84 23.08
CA GLN A 364 6.00 18.95 24.24
C GLN A 364 6.71 19.45 25.48
N SER A 365 7.90 18.91 25.80
CA SER A 365 8.69 19.33 26.94
C SER A 365 9.04 20.82 26.85
N ASN A 366 9.50 21.28 25.69
CA ASN A 366 9.86 22.69 25.46
C ASN A 366 8.64 23.63 25.58
N THR A 367 7.45 23.17 25.13
CA THR A 367 6.20 23.96 25.27
C THR A 367 5.76 24.08 26.73
N ALA A 368 5.94 23.04 27.52
CA ALA A 368 5.63 23.06 28.95
C ALA A 368 6.49 24.05 29.75
N TYR A 369 7.75 24.25 29.36
CA TYR A 369 8.64 25.25 29.99
C TYR A 369 8.32 26.70 29.61
N LEU A 370 7.60 26.93 28.52
CA LEU A 370 7.24 28.28 28.03
C LEU A 370 5.90 28.80 28.58
N LEU A 371 5.10 27.97 29.25
CA LEU A 371 3.89 28.42 29.92
C LEU A 371 4.27 29.16 31.22
N PRO A 372 3.93 30.46 31.41
CA PRO A 372 4.20 31.16 32.65
C PRO A 372 3.48 30.45 33.78
N HIS A 373 4.24 30.11 34.86
CA HIS A 373 3.65 29.73 36.14
C HIS A 373 2.71 30.88 36.57
N THR A 374 1.41 30.76 36.36
CA THR A 374 0.45 31.64 37.03
C THR A 374 0.57 31.38 38.51
N MET A 375 1.20 32.33 39.21
CA MET A 375 1.23 32.32 40.67
C MET A 375 -0.20 32.24 41.22
N PRO A 376 -0.43 31.41 42.22
CA PRO A 376 -1.72 31.50 42.95
C PRO A 376 -1.79 32.87 43.59
N THR A 377 -2.76 33.65 43.19
CA THR A 377 -3.17 34.87 43.93
C THR A 377 -3.61 34.43 45.30
N ILE A 378 -2.94 35.00 46.31
CA ILE A 378 -3.26 34.96 47.73
C ILE A 378 -4.61 35.67 48.00
#